data_95e9bebfb9b3b369b2baee6b180545e5
#
_entry.id   95e9bebfb9b3b369b2baee6b180545e5
#
_cell.length_a   1.000
_cell.length_b   1.000
_cell.length_c   1.000
_cell.angle_alpha   90.00
_cell.angle_beta   90.00
_cell.angle_gamma   90.00
#
_symmetry.space_group_name_H-M   'P 1'
#
loop_
_entity.id
_entity.type
_entity.pdbx_description
1 polymer ?
#
loop_
_entity_poly.entity_id
_entity_poly.type
_entity_poly.pdbx_seq_one_letter_code
_entity_poly.pdbx_strand_id
1 'polypeptide(L)' 'MVFHIYQDVVGQWRWYLSAPNGVKMATAPLGYTRRSDCLAAIKRVREASDSPMLYDNFGPIASVSGAMVA' A
#
# COMPACT_ATOMS: atom_id res chain seq x y z
N MET A 1 4.92 -11.52 2.53
CA MET A 1 4.47 -10.38 1.71
C MET A 1 5.61 -9.89 0.85
N VAL A 2 5.33 -9.55 -0.39
CA VAL A 2 6.36 -9.17 -1.36
C VAL A 2 5.94 -7.87 -2.05
N PHE A 3 6.86 -6.92 -2.10
CA PHE A 3 6.71 -5.73 -2.94
C PHE A 3 7.21 -6.04 -4.33
N HIS A 4 6.41 -5.69 -5.33
CA HIS A 4 6.76 -5.78 -6.73
C HIS A 4 6.84 -4.38 -7.31
N ILE A 5 7.89 -4.12 -8.07
CA ILE A 5 8.05 -2.85 -8.77
C ILE A 5 8.04 -3.12 -10.25
N TYR A 6 7.35 -2.27 -11.01
CA TYR A 6 7.22 -2.47 -12.46
C TYR A 6 7.00 -1.13 -13.16
N GLN A 7 7.23 -1.12 -14.46
CA GLN A 7 6.92 0.03 -15.31
C GLN A 7 5.59 -0.24 -16.02
N ASP A 8 4.70 0.74 -16.00
CA ASP A 8 3.44 0.62 -16.72
C ASP A 8 3.58 0.98 -18.20
N VAL A 9 2.47 0.95 -18.92
CA VAL A 9 2.48 1.14 -20.39
C VAL A 9 2.89 2.56 -20.79
N VAL A 10 2.78 3.54 -19.90
CA VAL A 10 3.20 4.91 -20.18
C VAL A 10 4.62 5.20 -19.64
N GLY A 11 5.29 4.18 -19.13
CA GLY A 11 6.66 4.28 -18.69
C GLY A 11 6.86 4.77 -17.26
N GLN A 12 5.78 4.86 -16.49
CA GLN A 12 5.88 5.25 -15.09
C GLN A 12 6.14 4.05 -14.20
N TRP A 13 6.86 4.26 -13.11
CA TRP A 13 7.18 3.23 -12.14
C TRP A 13 6.05 3.10 -11.11
N ARG A 14 5.63 1.86 -10.86
CA ARG A 14 4.57 1.54 -9.92
C ARG A 14 4.99 0.36 -9.07
N TRP A 15 4.28 0.16 -7.97
CA TRP A 15 4.52 -0.97 -7.11
C TRP A 15 3.19 -1.56 -6.63
N TYR A 16 3.24 -2.80 -6.24
CA TYR A 16 2.16 -3.43 -5.46
C TYR A 16 2.74 -4.37 -4.44
N LEU A 17 1.97 -4.62 -3.39
CA LEU A 17 2.31 -5.53 -2.31
C LEU A 17 1.40 -6.73 -2.39
N SER A 18 1.97 -7.94 -2.44
CA SER A 18 1.20 -9.18 -2.49
C SER A 18 1.36 -9.97 -1.21
N ALA A 19 0.28 -10.64 -0.81
CA ALA A 19 0.29 -11.61 0.28
C ALA A 19 0.90 -12.94 -0.21
N PRO A 20 1.25 -13.86 0.71
CA PRO A 20 1.82 -15.15 0.31
C PRO A 20 0.94 -15.96 -0.64
N ASN A 21 -0.38 -15.76 -0.61
CA ASN A 21 -1.28 -16.44 -1.52
C ASN A 21 -1.41 -15.74 -2.88
N GLY A 22 -0.63 -14.69 -3.13
CA GLY A 22 -0.63 -13.97 -4.40
C GLY A 22 -1.66 -12.83 -4.50
N VAL A 23 -2.49 -12.65 -3.49
CA VAL A 23 -3.48 -11.57 -3.52
C VAL A 23 -2.79 -10.23 -3.33
N LYS A 24 -3.16 -9.24 -4.15
CA LYS A 24 -2.66 -7.88 -4.01
C LYS A 24 -3.30 -7.23 -2.80
N MET A 25 -2.48 -6.82 -1.84
CA MET A 25 -2.93 -6.18 -0.61
C MET A 25 -2.92 -4.66 -0.72
N ALA A 26 -2.05 -4.11 -1.54
CA ALA A 26 -1.93 -2.66 -1.73
C ALA A 26 -1.27 -2.38 -3.06
N THR A 27 -1.55 -1.21 -3.63
CA THR A 27 -0.93 -0.76 -4.88
C THR A 27 -0.49 0.68 -4.74
N ALA A 28 0.44 1.11 -5.60
CA ALA A 28 0.88 2.50 -5.63
C ALA A 28 -0.30 3.41 -6.00
N PRO A 29 -0.52 4.49 -5.26
CA PRO A 29 -1.62 5.42 -5.56
C PRO A 29 -1.35 6.23 -6.83
N LEU A 30 -0.10 6.31 -7.28
CA LEU A 30 0.27 7.07 -8.47
C LEU A 30 1.48 6.42 -9.13
N GLY A 31 1.79 6.87 -10.35
CA GLY A 31 3.00 6.46 -11.04
C GLY A 31 4.13 7.43 -10.78
N TYR A 32 5.35 6.92 -10.69
CA TYR A 32 6.55 7.70 -10.47
C TYR A 32 7.37 7.77 -11.75
N THR A 33 7.91 8.95 -12.04
CA THR A 33 8.75 9.14 -13.22
C THR A 33 10.08 8.41 -13.07
N ARG A 34 10.61 8.35 -11.84
CA ARG A 34 11.91 7.75 -11.56
C ARG A 34 11.73 6.48 -10.72
N ARG A 35 12.49 5.46 -11.06
CA ARG A 35 12.52 4.23 -10.29
C ARG A 35 12.94 4.49 -8.84
N SER A 36 13.90 5.39 -8.62
CA SER A 36 14.37 5.73 -7.27
C SER A 36 13.26 6.32 -6.40
N ASP A 37 12.37 7.12 -6.99
CA ASP A 37 11.25 7.70 -6.23
C ASP A 37 10.23 6.62 -5.85
N CYS A 38 10.01 5.67 -6.74
CA CYS A 38 9.14 4.53 -6.45
C CYS A 38 9.72 3.68 -5.32
N LEU A 39 11.01 3.42 -5.35
CA LEU A 39 11.68 2.66 -4.29
C LEU A 39 11.63 3.41 -2.96
N ALA A 40 11.76 4.74 -2.97
CA ALA A 40 11.63 5.54 -1.76
C ALA A 40 10.22 5.46 -1.17
N ALA A 41 9.20 5.42 -2.03
CA ALA A 41 7.82 5.25 -1.58
C ALA A 41 7.61 3.89 -0.93
N ILE A 42 8.15 2.83 -1.52
CA ILE A 42 8.10 1.49 -0.93
C ILE A 42 8.76 1.48 0.45
N LYS A 43 9.91 2.14 0.57
CA LYS A 43 10.61 2.22 1.86
C LYS A 43 9.73 2.87 2.93
N ARG A 44 9.04 3.96 2.58
CA ARG A 44 8.13 4.62 3.52
C ARG A 44 6.99 3.71 3.95
N VAL A 45 6.42 2.96 3.03
CA VAL A 45 5.35 2.00 3.36
C VAL A 45 5.87 0.92 4.29
N ARG A 46 7.07 0.42 4.06
CA ARG A 46 7.68 -0.59 4.93
C ARG A 46 7.95 -0.04 6.33
N GLU A 47 8.35 1.22 6.43
CA GLU A 47 8.63 1.88 7.71
C GLU A 47 7.37 2.22 8.47
N ALA A 48 6.21 2.17 7.83
CA ALA A 48 4.93 2.51 8.44
C ALA A 48 4.31 1.37 9.25
N SER A 49 5.02 0.26 9.42
CA SER A 49 4.46 -0.93 10.09
C SER A 49 4.02 -0.66 11.53
N ASP A 50 4.64 0.30 12.19
CA ASP A 50 4.29 0.68 13.57
C ASP A 50 3.38 1.90 13.65
N SER A 51 2.85 2.34 12.52
CA SER A 51 1.97 3.51 12.50
C SER A 51 0.68 3.24 13.25
N PRO A 52 0.17 4.24 13.99
CA PRO A 52 -1.10 4.06 14.70
C PRO A 52 -2.24 3.89 13.72
N MET A 53 -3.23 3.14 14.15
CA MET A 53 -4.45 2.97 13.37
C MET A 53 -5.41 4.12 13.69
N LEU A 54 -6.04 4.64 12.63
CA LEU A 54 -7.14 5.58 12.78
C LEU A 54 -8.44 4.81 12.66
N TYR A 55 -9.32 5.07 13.62
CA TYR A 55 -10.66 4.54 13.56
C TYR A 55 -11.59 5.63 13.05
N ASP A 56 -12.63 5.24 12.35
CA ASP A 56 -13.61 6.19 11.89
C ASP A 56 -14.50 6.64 13.06
N ASN A 57 -15.55 7.40 12.75
CA ASN A 57 -16.43 7.93 13.77
C ASN A 57 -17.31 6.89 14.44
N PHE A 58 -17.18 5.62 14.09
CA PHE A 58 -17.80 4.52 14.81
C PHE A 58 -16.89 3.99 15.91
N GLY A 59 -15.72 4.60 16.07
CA GLY A 59 -14.76 4.19 17.07
C GLY A 59 -13.93 3.00 16.65
N PRO A 60 -13.21 2.40 17.60
CA PRO A 60 -12.46 1.19 17.29
C PRO A 60 -13.42 0.16 16.75
N ILE A 61 -13.21 -0.21 15.52
CA ILE A 61 -14.12 -1.12 14.89
C ILE A 61 -13.97 -2.46 15.56
N ALA A 62 -14.99 -2.74 16.26
CA ALA A 62 -15.06 -4.08 16.74
C ALA A 62 -15.34 -4.87 15.51
N SER A 63 -14.76 -4.64 14.85
CA SER A 63 -15.04 -5.14 13.64
C SER A 63 -14.74 -4.68 12.36
N VAL A 64 -14.70 -3.83 12.64
CA VAL A 64 -14.66 -3.57 11.50
C VAL A 64 -14.62 -3.68 10.62
N SER A 65 -14.75 -3.57 10.44
CA SER A 65 -14.95 -3.42 9.44
C SER A 65 -14.87 -3.21 8.66
N GLY A 66 -14.89 -2.81 8.90
CA GLY A 66 -14.97 -2.39 8.02
C GLY A 66 -14.78 -2.00 7.73
N ALA A 67 -14.93 -1.54 8.14
CA ALA A 67 -14.99 -1.01 7.79
C ALA A 67 -14.88 -0.63 7.76
N MET A 68 -14.95 -0.25 7.90
CA MET A 68 -15.16 0.16 7.76
C MET A 68 -15.49 0.19 7.57
N VAL A 69 -15.73 0.33 8.08
CA VAL A 69 -16.37 0.44 7.97
C VAL A 69 -16.51 0.43 7.92
N ALA A 70 -16.60 0.50 8.35
CA ALA A 70 -16.88 0.56 8.22
C ALA A 70 -16.83 0.41 8.09
#